data_cffcecf701cff78c4312c95c66621de2
#
_entry.id   cffcecf701cff78c4312c95c66621de2
#
_cell.length_a   1.000
_cell.length_b   1.000
_cell.length_c   1.000
_cell.angle_alpha   90.00
_cell.angle_beta   90.00
_cell.angle_gamma   90.00
#
_symmetry.space_group_name_H-M   'P 1'
#
loop_
_entity.id
_entity.type
_entity.pdbx_description
1 polymer ?
#
loop_
_entity_poly.entity_id
_entity_poly.type
_entity_poly.pdbx_seq_one_letter_code
_entity_poly.pdbx_strand_id
1 'polypeptide(L)'
;QAHATVSDALSEQYGAQGLNDGVIRYDGRGEWACQGAVASWGVMHMPWAQLEWDEEVTIERVVLYDRVSPEEHLAGGTLRFSDGSEVSVTGIPNDGGPRSVTFTPRKVKWMRFEATDGAGRNIGLSEIEVFPARDERTPYVEWVDPWIETTRGRWFFCTPAARPMGMVAAHAFTRNKNQGGGGYNYNFPDILGFTQVNDWMIAGPNIMPAAGDVDPMQGMSGWKSPFSHESEIIQPGYHRLYLDRYNAWVEYTATDRAALYRVNYTKGEQGKLLVDVGSTLGNCSMNRATLYRMSDTVILGELMTTDRFWGGPDSIALYFVLECNRPFTSADGWNEKGVMPCAEAIAGDQAGMVLNFDLKESGEVLFKIGMSYTSLENAVGNLKAELDGWDFDAVRGETQAIWNEMLGRMAVEGGSEAQRIKFYP
;
A
#
# COMPACT_ATOMS: atom_id res chain seq x y z
N GLN A 1 11.77 -8.69 -18.21
CA GLN A 1 10.96 -7.46 -18.16
C GLN A 1 10.29 -7.26 -19.52
N ALA A 2 9.06 -6.69 -19.56
CA ALA A 2 8.39 -6.40 -20.82
C ALA A 2 8.87 -5.06 -21.40
N HIS A 3 8.86 -4.96 -22.72
CA HIS A 3 9.05 -3.70 -23.44
C HIS A 3 7.71 -3.10 -23.79
N ALA A 4 7.46 -1.88 -23.31
CA ALA A 4 6.21 -1.16 -23.58
C ALA A 4 6.33 -0.36 -24.88
N THR A 5 5.27 -0.40 -25.70
CA THR A 5 5.09 0.44 -26.89
C THR A 5 3.65 0.94 -26.96
N VAL A 6 3.41 2.07 -27.62
CA VAL A 6 2.09 2.68 -27.75
C VAL A 6 1.81 3.07 -29.19
N SER A 7 0.54 3.17 -29.56
CA SER A 7 0.12 3.59 -30.90
C SER A 7 0.64 4.96 -31.29
N ASP A 8 0.60 5.88 -30.36
CA ASP A 8 1.05 7.27 -30.44
C ASP A 8 1.13 7.86 -29.03
N ALA A 9 1.70 9.04 -28.91
CA ALA A 9 1.81 9.75 -27.65
C ALA A 9 1.58 11.25 -27.84
N LEU A 10 0.94 11.89 -26.88
CA LEU A 10 0.70 13.33 -26.88
C LEU A 10 2.01 14.13 -26.92
N SER A 11 3.04 13.64 -26.26
CA SER A 11 4.43 14.13 -26.32
C SER A 11 5.37 13.03 -25.80
N GLU A 12 6.69 13.27 -25.85
CA GLU A 12 7.68 12.35 -25.27
C GLU A 12 7.45 12.08 -23.77
N GLN A 13 6.94 13.06 -23.03
CA GLN A 13 6.60 12.93 -21.62
C GLN A 13 5.50 11.91 -21.36
N TYR A 14 4.53 11.81 -22.30
CA TYR A 14 3.36 10.93 -22.20
C TYR A 14 3.51 9.67 -23.07
N GLY A 15 4.71 9.14 -23.15
CA GLY A 15 5.04 7.94 -23.93
C GLY A 15 4.89 6.64 -23.14
N ALA A 16 5.50 5.58 -23.67
CA ALA A 16 5.40 4.24 -23.12
C ALA A 16 6.31 3.99 -21.88
N GLN A 17 7.22 4.90 -21.54
CA GLN A 17 8.36 4.63 -20.66
C GLN A 17 7.98 4.30 -19.21
N GLY A 18 6.83 4.76 -18.72
CA GLY A 18 6.36 4.51 -17.36
C GLY A 18 5.20 3.53 -17.27
N LEU A 19 4.77 2.93 -18.39
CA LEU A 19 3.57 2.09 -18.41
C LEU A 19 3.67 0.73 -17.70
N ASN A 20 4.87 0.29 -17.35
CA ASN A 20 5.10 -1.00 -16.69
C ASN A 20 6.32 -0.97 -15.78
N ASP A 21 6.53 0.15 -15.12
CA ASP A 21 7.66 0.33 -14.18
C ASP A 21 7.27 0.02 -12.71
N GLY A 22 6.01 -0.29 -12.46
CA GLY A 22 5.47 -0.62 -11.15
C GLY A 22 5.16 0.61 -10.31
N VAL A 23 5.17 1.81 -10.89
CA VAL A 23 4.90 3.07 -10.18
C VAL A 23 3.65 3.72 -10.74
N ILE A 24 2.58 3.70 -9.97
CA ILE A 24 1.32 4.33 -10.35
C ILE A 24 1.42 5.83 -10.09
N ARG A 25 1.53 6.62 -11.16
CA ARG A 25 1.69 8.08 -11.13
C ARG A 25 0.42 8.79 -11.58
N TYR A 26 0.21 9.98 -11.04
CA TYR A 26 -0.94 10.83 -11.36
C TYR A 26 -0.56 12.31 -11.45
N ASP A 27 0.73 12.57 -11.63
CA ASP A 27 1.30 13.92 -11.74
C ASP A 27 1.64 14.33 -13.17
N GLY A 28 1.19 13.53 -14.16
CA GLY A 28 1.49 13.74 -15.57
C GLY A 28 2.90 13.32 -15.98
N ARG A 29 3.56 12.50 -15.16
CA ARG A 29 4.92 12.00 -15.44
C ARG A 29 4.91 10.49 -15.55
N GLY A 30 5.46 9.95 -16.65
CA GLY A 30 5.56 8.51 -16.85
C GLY A 30 4.25 7.80 -17.16
N GLU A 31 3.15 8.52 -17.33
CA GLU A 31 1.89 7.99 -17.83
C GLU A 31 1.81 8.12 -19.36
N TRP A 32 1.09 7.22 -19.99
CA TRP A 32 0.78 7.32 -21.40
C TRP A 32 -0.49 8.12 -21.64
N ALA A 33 -0.47 9.04 -22.62
CA ALA A 33 -1.63 9.71 -23.19
C ALA A 33 -1.54 9.71 -24.70
N CYS A 34 -2.58 9.27 -25.39
CA CYS A 34 -2.62 9.29 -26.86
C CYS A 34 -2.82 10.70 -27.41
N GLN A 35 -2.51 10.90 -28.70
CA GLN A 35 -2.72 12.15 -29.39
C GLN A 35 -4.06 12.14 -30.16
N GLY A 36 -5.14 12.52 -29.48
CA GLY A 36 -6.43 12.70 -30.13
C GLY A 36 -7.21 11.41 -30.38
N ALA A 37 -7.62 10.78 -29.28
CA ALA A 37 -8.50 9.62 -29.33
C ALA A 37 -9.93 9.94 -29.69
N VAL A 38 -10.66 8.88 -29.77
CA VAL A 38 -12.11 8.70 -29.85
C VAL A 38 -12.91 9.99 -29.82
N ALA A 39 -13.23 10.50 -31.00
CA ALA A 39 -14.27 11.49 -31.13
C ALA A 39 -15.61 10.80 -30.95
N SER A 40 -16.52 11.40 -30.20
CA SER A 40 -17.95 11.05 -30.17
C SER A 40 -18.65 11.07 -31.55
N TRP A 41 -17.90 11.27 -32.61
CA TRP A 41 -18.34 11.44 -34.01
C TRP A 41 -17.87 10.36 -34.97
N GLY A 42 -17.33 9.29 -34.47
CA GLY A 42 -16.79 8.16 -35.23
C GLY A 42 -15.34 7.88 -34.89
N VAL A 43 -15.03 6.61 -34.70
CA VAL A 43 -13.69 6.13 -34.38
C VAL A 43 -12.72 6.52 -35.49
N MET A 44 -11.93 7.54 -35.28
CA MET A 44 -10.84 7.88 -36.19
C MET A 44 -9.56 7.13 -35.87
N HIS A 45 -9.37 6.69 -34.59
CA HIS A 45 -8.19 6.01 -34.12
C HIS A 45 -8.52 5.25 -32.84
N MET A 46 -8.14 3.98 -32.74
CA MET A 46 -8.20 3.19 -31.50
C MET A 46 -6.80 3.18 -30.89
N PRO A 47 -6.55 4.00 -29.87
CA PRO A 47 -5.24 4.01 -29.24
C PRO A 47 -4.99 2.69 -28.51
N TRP A 48 -3.74 2.26 -28.53
CA TRP A 48 -3.34 1.02 -27.90
C TRP A 48 -1.98 1.14 -27.18
N ALA A 49 -1.83 0.31 -26.16
CA ALA A 49 -0.58 0.06 -25.46
C ALA A 49 -0.25 -1.43 -25.53
N GLN A 50 1.01 -1.78 -25.84
CA GLN A 50 1.46 -3.15 -25.96
C GLN A 50 2.68 -3.40 -25.07
N LEU A 51 2.64 -4.53 -24.39
CA LEU A 51 3.78 -5.10 -23.69
C LEU A 51 4.27 -6.32 -24.45
N GLU A 52 5.60 -6.39 -24.73
CA GLU A 52 6.26 -7.48 -25.44
C GLU A 52 7.43 -8.01 -24.61
N TRP A 53 7.59 -9.32 -24.55
CA TRP A 53 8.65 -10.01 -23.82
C TRP A 53 9.67 -10.62 -24.80
N ASP A 54 10.93 -10.71 -24.37
CA ASP A 54 12.00 -11.35 -25.15
C ASP A 54 11.72 -12.85 -25.37
N GLU A 55 11.11 -13.50 -24.37
CA GLU A 55 10.66 -14.89 -24.44
C GLU A 55 9.16 -14.96 -24.17
N GLU A 56 8.53 -16.08 -24.57
CA GLU A 56 7.12 -16.31 -24.22
C GLU A 56 6.95 -16.48 -22.71
N VAL A 57 5.97 -15.78 -22.17
CA VAL A 57 5.57 -15.84 -20.76
C VAL A 57 4.16 -16.37 -20.63
N THR A 58 3.89 -17.10 -19.58
CA THR A 58 2.51 -17.50 -19.24
C THR A 58 1.93 -16.50 -18.28
N ILE A 59 0.86 -15.82 -18.65
CA ILE A 59 0.19 -14.80 -17.85
C ILE A 59 -1.24 -15.19 -17.52
N GLU A 60 -1.78 -14.73 -16.39
CA GLU A 60 -3.13 -15.07 -15.93
C GLU A 60 -3.95 -13.87 -15.45
N ARG A 61 -3.30 -12.72 -15.22
CA ARG A 61 -3.96 -11.51 -14.75
C ARG A 61 -3.25 -10.26 -15.25
N VAL A 62 -4.04 -9.25 -15.58
CA VAL A 62 -3.59 -7.89 -15.93
C VAL A 62 -4.34 -6.90 -15.07
N VAL A 63 -3.66 -5.88 -14.58
CA VAL A 63 -4.28 -4.75 -13.89
C VAL A 63 -3.99 -3.47 -14.67
N LEU A 64 -5.03 -2.72 -14.94
CA LEU A 64 -4.98 -1.46 -15.68
C LEU A 64 -5.33 -0.31 -14.75
N TYR A 65 -4.61 0.79 -14.90
CA TYR A 65 -4.81 2.03 -14.14
C TYR A 65 -4.99 3.18 -15.11
N ASP A 66 -6.16 3.83 -15.07
CA ASP A 66 -6.41 5.03 -15.88
C ASP A 66 -5.52 6.18 -15.43
N ARG A 67 -5.23 7.12 -16.34
CA ARG A 67 -4.68 8.40 -15.90
C ARG A 67 -5.80 9.21 -15.27
N VAL A 68 -5.53 9.73 -14.06
CA VAL A 68 -6.53 10.56 -13.36
C VAL A 68 -6.62 11.92 -14.00
N SER A 69 -7.68 12.15 -14.76
CA SER A 69 -7.95 13.42 -15.43
C SER A 69 -9.42 13.77 -15.31
N PRO A 70 -9.79 15.02 -15.00
CA PRO A 70 -11.20 15.43 -14.92
C PRO A 70 -11.90 15.45 -16.27
N GLU A 71 -11.15 15.55 -17.37
CA GLU A 71 -11.68 15.73 -18.73
C GLU A 71 -11.47 14.52 -19.64
N GLU A 72 -10.58 13.61 -19.25
CA GLU A 72 -10.14 12.50 -20.08
C GLU A 72 -10.20 11.20 -19.28
N HIS A 73 -10.97 10.24 -19.75
CA HIS A 73 -11.23 8.99 -19.05
C HIS A 73 -11.21 7.82 -20.02
N LEU A 74 -10.39 6.83 -19.71
CA LEU A 74 -10.36 5.55 -20.39
C LEU A 74 -11.25 4.56 -19.65
N ALA A 75 -12.46 4.30 -20.17
CA ALA A 75 -13.47 3.50 -19.48
C ALA A 75 -13.38 2.00 -19.78
N GLY A 76 -12.80 1.62 -20.94
CA GLY A 76 -12.72 0.22 -21.31
C GLY A 76 -12.02 -0.04 -22.65
N GLY A 77 -11.84 -1.31 -22.96
CA GLY A 77 -11.13 -1.75 -24.14
C GLY A 77 -11.09 -3.26 -24.31
N THR A 78 -10.15 -3.73 -25.11
CA THR A 78 -9.91 -5.16 -25.36
C THR A 78 -8.45 -5.49 -25.17
N LEU A 79 -8.16 -6.47 -24.34
CA LEU A 79 -6.85 -7.12 -24.26
C LEU A 79 -6.75 -8.13 -25.41
N ARG A 80 -5.76 -7.99 -26.29
CA ARG A 80 -5.40 -8.94 -27.33
C ARG A 80 -4.07 -9.59 -27.03
N PHE A 81 -3.94 -10.85 -27.37
CA PHE A 81 -2.76 -11.64 -27.06
C PHE A 81 -2.14 -12.26 -28.32
N SER A 82 -0.85 -12.55 -28.25
CA SER A 82 -0.11 -13.14 -29.38
C SER A 82 -0.59 -14.54 -29.81
N ASP A 83 -1.36 -15.22 -28.96
CA ASP A 83 -2.02 -16.50 -29.27
C ASP A 83 -3.33 -16.33 -30.07
N GLY A 84 -3.71 -15.09 -30.39
CA GLY A 84 -4.92 -14.74 -31.11
C GLY A 84 -6.18 -14.63 -30.25
N SER A 85 -6.07 -14.86 -28.97
CA SER A 85 -7.19 -14.70 -28.02
C SER A 85 -7.41 -13.25 -27.60
N GLU A 86 -8.60 -12.95 -27.08
CA GLU A 86 -8.95 -11.63 -26.60
C GLU A 86 -9.81 -11.68 -25.33
N VAL A 87 -9.77 -10.58 -24.53
CA VAL A 87 -10.57 -10.40 -23.33
C VAL A 87 -11.09 -8.97 -23.29
N SER A 88 -12.41 -8.82 -23.13
CA SER A 88 -13.04 -7.51 -22.98
C SER A 88 -12.80 -6.94 -21.60
N VAL A 89 -12.53 -5.64 -21.52
CA VAL A 89 -12.32 -4.87 -20.28
C VAL A 89 -13.33 -3.75 -20.22
N THR A 90 -14.02 -3.60 -19.11
CA THR A 90 -14.97 -2.52 -18.85
C THR A 90 -14.84 -1.98 -17.44
N GLY A 91 -15.24 -0.74 -17.21
CA GLY A 91 -15.30 -0.15 -15.88
C GLY A 91 -13.93 0.14 -15.28
N ILE A 92 -12.99 0.64 -16.06
CA ILE A 92 -11.72 1.15 -15.55
C ILE A 92 -12.04 2.43 -14.76
N PRO A 93 -11.67 2.53 -13.44
CA PRO A 93 -11.97 3.70 -12.64
C PRO A 93 -11.12 4.91 -13.05
N ASN A 94 -11.69 6.12 -12.99
CA ASN A 94 -10.95 7.39 -13.21
C ASN A 94 -10.64 8.09 -11.88
N ASP A 95 -10.19 7.34 -10.89
CA ASP A 95 -9.83 7.85 -9.57
C ASP A 95 -8.45 7.40 -9.09
N GLY A 96 -7.74 6.67 -9.94
CA GLY A 96 -6.46 6.06 -9.63
C GLY A 96 -6.57 4.64 -9.09
N GLY A 97 -7.79 4.13 -8.98
CA GLY A 97 -8.04 2.74 -8.61
C GLY A 97 -7.72 1.76 -9.74
N PRO A 98 -7.53 0.48 -9.41
CA PRO A 98 -7.20 -0.58 -10.35
C PRO A 98 -8.43 -1.11 -11.09
N ARG A 99 -8.21 -1.61 -12.30
CA ARG A 99 -9.11 -2.56 -12.94
C ARG A 99 -8.39 -3.88 -13.15
N SER A 100 -8.66 -4.85 -12.31
CA SER A 100 -8.10 -6.20 -12.41
C SER A 100 -8.89 -7.07 -13.38
N VAL A 101 -8.20 -7.77 -14.27
CA VAL A 101 -8.77 -8.67 -15.26
C VAL A 101 -8.05 -10.02 -15.18
N THR A 102 -8.73 -11.04 -14.65
CA THR A 102 -8.22 -12.41 -14.53
C THR A 102 -8.79 -13.28 -15.65
N PHE A 103 -7.96 -14.15 -16.20
CA PHE A 103 -8.33 -15.05 -17.28
C PHE A 103 -7.59 -16.39 -17.14
N THR A 104 -8.02 -17.42 -17.90
CA THR A 104 -7.29 -18.67 -17.96
C THR A 104 -5.85 -18.44 -18.41
N PRO A 105 -4.85 -18.99 -17.72
CA PRO A 105 -3.44 -18.81 -18.06
C PRO A 105 -3.16 -19.07 -19.54
N ARG A 106 -2.45 -18.16 -20.18
CA ARG A 106 -2.10 -18.26 -21.62
C ARG A 106 -0.65 -17.89 -21.85
N LYS A 107 -0.01 -18.64 -22.72
CA LYS A 107 1.37 -18.46 -23.09
C LYS A 107 1.48 -17.49 -24.27
N VAL A 108 2.11 -16.35 -24.04
CA VAL A 108 2.10 -15.22 -24.97
C VAL A 108 3.49 -14.61 -25.15
N LYS A 109 3.75 -14.05 -26.31
CA LYS A 109 4.95 -13.25 -26.64
C LYS A 109 4.70 -11.77 -26.44
N TRP A 110 3.45 -11.33 -26.62
CA TRP A 110 3.00 -9.96 -26.39
C TRP A 110 1.53 -9.95 -25.96
N MET A 111 1.15 -8.90 -25.25
CA MET A 111 -0.23 -8.50 -25.04
C MET A 111 -0.41 -7.04 -25.43
N ARG A 112 -1.60 -6.69 -25.93
CA ARG A 112 -2.00 -5.33 -26.32
C ARG A 112 -3.34 -4.99 -25.71
N PHE A 113 -3.41 -3.85 -25.08
CA PHE A 113 -4.68 -3.25 -24.70
C PHE A 113 -5.08 -2.23 -25.76
N GLU A 114 -6.24 -2.41 -26.37
CA GLU A 114 -6.84 -1.50 -27.34
C GLU A 114 -8.04 -0.78 -26.69
N ALA A 115 -7.99 0.54 -26.58
CA ALA A 115 -9.06 1.34 -26.02
C ALA A 115 -10.27 1.34 -26.96
N THR A 116 -11.46 1.00 -26.44
CA THR A 116 -12.71 0.99 -27.22
C THR A 116 -13.81 1.85 -26.59
N ASP A 117 -13.60 2.30 -25.35
CA ASP A 117 -14.56 3.12 -24.62
C ASP A 117 -13.82 4.15 -23.76
N GLY A 118 -14.29 5.40 -23.78
CA GLY A 118 -13.69 6.49 -23.03
C GLY A 118 -14.29 7.84 -23.36
N ALA A 119 -13.83 8.87 -22.68
CA ALA A 119 -14.22 10.26 -22.87
C ALA A 119 -12.98 11.15 -22.95
N GLY A 120 -13.07 12.23 -23.71
CA GLY A 120 -11.96 13.17 -23.93
C GLY A 120 -11.10 12.83 -25.13
N ARG A 121 -10.01 13.57 -25.33
CA ARG A 121 -9.16 13.46 -26.52
C ARG A 121 -7.87 12.68 -26.29
N ASN A 122 -7.27 12.81 -25.12
CA ASN A 122 -5.95 12.23 -24.84
C ASN A 122 -6.07 11.18 -23.73
N ILE A 123 -6.94 10.19 -23.98
CA ILE A 123 -7.09 9.06 -23.07
C ILE A 123 -5.79 8.22 -22.99
N GLY A 124 -5.59 7.50 -21.92
CA GLY A 124 -4.38 6.71 -21.74
C GLY A 124 -4.36 5.94 -20.42
N LEU A 125 -3.22 5.44 -20.05
CA LEU A 125 -3.02 4.65 -18.83
C LEU A 125 -1.86 5.22 -18.01
N SER A 126 -2.00 5.15 -16.71
CA SER A 126 -0.93 5.45 -15.76
C SER A 126 0.02 4.26 -15.63
N GLU A 127 -0.53 3.02 -15.60
CA GLU A 127 0.26 1.80 -15.40
C GLU A 127 -0.47 0.58 -15.99
N ILE A 128 0.29 -0.44 -16.39
CA ILE A 128 -0.17 -1.78 -16.74
C ILE A 128 0.67 -2.80 -15.98
N GLU A 129 0.08 -3.46 -15.02
CA GLU A 129 0.73 -4.57 -14.32
C GLU A 129 0.30 -5.90 -14.92
N VAL A 130 1.27 -6.79 -15.14
CA VAL A 130 1.03 -8.14 -15.65
C VAL A 130 1.53 -9.16 -14.65
N PHE A 131 0.67 -10.09 -14.29
CA PHE A 131 0.97 -11.15 -13.34
C PHE A 131 1.12 -12.48 -14.08
N PRO A 132 2.31 -13.08 -14.02
CA PRO A 132 2.55 -14.39 -14.61
C PRO A 132 1.84 -15.49 -13.81
N ALA A 133 1.47 -16.56 -14.51
CA ALA A 133 1.12 -17.81 -13.85
C ALA A 133 2.36 -18.41 -13.17
N ARG A 134 2.16 -18.99 -11.99
CA ARG A 134 3.26 -19.55 -11.19
C ARG A 134 3.87 -20.79 -11.86
N ASP A 135 5.19 -20.86 -11.85
CA ASP A 135 5.98 -21.99 -12.34
C ASP A 135 7.12 -22.34 -11.36
N GLU A 136 8.02 -23.24 -11.75
CA GLU A 136 9.14 -23.66 -10.89
C GLU A 136 10.18 -22.56 -10.62
N ARG A 137 10.18 -21.49 -11.39
CA ARG A 137 11.07 -20.32 -11.24
C ARG A 137 10.44 -19.24 -10.38
N THR A 138 9.16 -19.37 -10.03
CA THR A 138 8.43 -18.42 -9.19
C THR A 138 9.09 -18.30 -7.83
N PRO A 139 9.45 -17.09 -7.37
CA PRO A 139 10.01 -16.88 -6.05
C PRO A 139 9.12 -17.44 -4.94
N TYR A 140 9.71 -17.97 -3.88
CA TYR A 140 8.95 -18.62 -2.79
C TYR A 140 7.93 -17.68 -2.12
N VAL A 141 8.23 -16.38 -2.02
CA VAL A 141 7.29 -15.39 -1.45
C VAL A 141 5.97 -15.31 -2.22
N GLU A 142 5.97 -15.65 -3.51
CA GLU A 142 4.75 -15.65 -4.33
C GLU A 142 3.90 -16.92 -4.14
N TRP A 143 4.45 -17.96 -3.52
CA TRP A 143 3.70 -19.15 -3.14
C TRP A 143 2.97 -19.00 -1.80
N VAL A 144 3.32 -17.98 -1.01
CA VAL A 144 2.65 -17.68 0.26
C VAL A 144 1.33 -16.99 -0.02
N ASP A 145 0.26 -17.50 0.55
CA ASP A 145 -1.06 -16.85 0.58
C ASP A 145 -1.32 -16.28 1.98
N PRO A 146 -1.05 -15.00 2.23
CA PRO A 146 -1.21 -14.40 3.55
C PRO A 146 -2.68 -14.25 3.99
N TRP A 147 -3.66 -14.45 3.11
CA TRP A 147 -5.08 -14.44 3.48
C TRP A 147 -5.57 -15.71 4.16
N ILE A 148 -4.77 -16.80 4.11
CA ILE A 148 -5.15 -18.07 4.74
C ILE A 148 -5.49 -17.83 6.22
N GLU A 149 -6.66 -18.34 6.67
CA GLU A 149 -7.22 -18.20 8.02
C GLU A 149 -7.62 -16.77 8.47
N THR A 150 -7.42 -15.73 7.66
CA THR A 150 -7.80 -14.36 8.04
C THR A 150 -9.32 -14.15 8.13
N THR A 151 -10.14 -15.01 7.51
CA THR A 151 -11.61 -14.94 7.56
C THR A 151 -12.19 -15.41 8.89
N ARG A 152 -11.47 -16.24 9.66
CA ARG A 152 -11.98 -16.88 10.88
C ARG A 152 -11.76 -16.07 12.15
N GLY A 153 -11.00 -14.98 12.08
CA GLY A 153 -10.72 -14.15 13.22
C GLY A 153 -9.88 -14.83 14.29
N ARG A 154 -9.02 -15.76 13.89
CA ARG A 154 -8.06 -16.36 14.79
C ARG A 154 -7.00 -15.36 15.21
N TRP A 155 -6.50 -15.50 16.42
CA TRP A 155 -5.65 -14.54 17.11
C TRP A 155 -4.22 -14.48 16.58
N PHE A 156 -3.80 -15.49 15.85
CA PHE A 156 -2.41 -15.66 15.39
C PHE A 156 -2.17 -15.29 13.94
N PHE A 157 -3.23 -15.11 13.16
CA PHE A 157 -3.11 -14.84 11.74
C PHE A 157 -3.26 -13.35 11.46
N CYS A 158 -2.23 -12.79 10.92
CA CYS A 158 -2.15 -11.42 10.45
C CYS A 158 -1.35 -11.38 9.14
N THR A 159 -1.37 -10.25 8.49
CA THR A 159 -0.75 -10.04 7.19
C THR A 159 0.39 -9.02 7.27
N PRO A 160 1.41 -9.23 8.14
CA PRO A 160 2.44 -8.22 8.33
C PRO A 160 3.45 -8.20 7.19
N ALA A 161 3.85 -7.00 6.79
CA ALA A 161 5.04 -6.79 6.01
C ALA A 161 6.26 -6.74 6.95
N ALA A 162 6.65 -7.90 7.49
CA ALA A 162 7.75 -8.03 8.43
C ALA A 162 8.91 -8.82 7.80
N ARG A 163 10.12 -8.66 8.34
CA ARG A 163 11.21 -9.64 8.12
C ARG A 163 11.03 -10.88 8.98
N PRO A 164 11.57 -12.04 8.59
CA PRO A 164 11.59 -13.21 9.47
C PRO A 164 12.25 -12.88 10.80
N MET A 165 11.53 -13.10 11.91
CA MET A 165 11.98 -12.78 13.26
C MET A 165 12.20 -11.29 13.56
N GLY A 166 11.75 -10.39 12.69
CA GLY A 166 11.79 -8.94 12.92
C GLY A 166 10.88 -8.53 14.09
N MET A 167 11.26 -7.45 14.78
CA MET A 167 10.49 -6.87 15.86
C MET A 167 9.28 -6.07 15.31
N VAL A 168 9.46 -5.42 14.15
CA VAL A 168 8.41 -4.64 13.50
C VAL A 168 7.55 -5.54 12.63
N ALA A 169 6.25 -5.48 12.87
CA ALA A 169 5.21 -6.18 12.11
C ALA A 169 4.24 -5.13 11.55
N ALA A 170 4.68 -4.42 10.51
CA ALA A 170 3.86 -3.41 9.86
C ALA A 170 2.66 -4.06 9.16
N HIS A 171 1.43 -3.65 9.47
CA HIS A 171 0.26 -4.22 8.81
C HIS A 171 -0.95 -3.29 8.85
N ALA A 172 -1.81 -3.42 7.84
CA ALA A 172 -3.14 -2.84 7.84
C ALA A 172 -4.04 -3.60 8.81
N PHE A 173 -4.97 -2.91 9.47
CA PHE A 173 -5.98 -3.58 10.24
C PHE A 173 -7.40 -3.14 9.86
N THR A 174 -8.29 -4.12 9.85
CA THR A 174 -9.69 -3.96 9.43
C THR A 174 -10.65 -4.02 10.58
N ARG A 175 -10.16 -4.33 11.78
CA ARG A 175 -10.96 -4.40 12.99
C ARG A 175 -10.16 -4.06 14.24
N ASN A 176 -10.88 -3.59 15.24
CA ASN A 176 -10.33 -3.14 16.49
C ASN A 176 -10.79 -4.02 17.67
N LYS A 177 -10.75 -3.43 18.82
CA LYS A 177 -11.18 -3.94 20.13
C LYS A 177 -12.42 -4.86 20.06
N ASN A 178 -12.39 -5.97 20.77
CA ASN A 178 -13.47 -6.97 20.91
C ASN A 178 -13.75 -7.89 19.70
N GLN A 179 -12.99 -7.79 18.63
CA GLN A 179 -13.20 -8.66 17.46
C GLN A 179 -12.11 -9.75 17.32
N GLY A 180 -11.24 -9.84 18.31
CA GLY A 180 -10.19 -10.87 18.45
C GLY A 180 -9.00 -10.65 17.53
N GLY A 181 -7.87 -11.18 17.88
CA GLY A 181 -6.77 -11.65 17.10
C GLY A 181 -5.88 -10.66 16.36
N GLY A 182 -5.55 -11.02 15.17
CA GLY A 182 -4.46 -10.43 14.40
C GLY A 182 -4.70 -9.05 13.77
N GLY A 183 -5.86 -8.42 14.03
CA GLY A 183 -6.17 -7.06 13.51
C GLY A 183 -6.67 -7.02 12.07
N TYR A 184 -6.32 -7.98 11.22
CA TYR A 184 -6.82 -8.09 9.85
C TYR A 184 -7.86 -9.21 9.73
N ASN A 185 -8.97 -8.93 9.06
CA ASN A 185 -9.97 -9.92 8.67
C ASN A 185 -10.47 -9.63 7.26
N TYR A 186 -10.31 -10.59 6.38
CA TYR A 186 -10.66 -10.52 4.98
C TYR A 186 -12.11 -10.08 4.69
N ASN A 187 -13.05 -10.42 5.58
CA ASN A 187 -14.48 -10.10 5.38
C ASN A 187 -14.85 -8.65 5.76
N PHE A 188 -13.94 -7.87 6.30
CA PHE A 188 -14.22 -6.47 6.68
C PHE A 188 -13.80 -5.53 5.55
N PRO A 189 -14.70 -4.64 5.12
CA PRO A 189 -14.47 -3.82 3.93
C PRO A 189 -13.70 -2.51 4.19
N ASP A 190 -13.33 -2.24 5.44
CA ASP A 190 -12.73 -0.96 5.82
C ASP A 190 -11.34 -1.15 6.43
N ILE A 191 -10.38 -0.33 6.01
CA ILE A 191 -9.10 -0.14 6.69
C ILE A 191 -9.29 0.91 7.78
N LEU A 192 -8.87 0.57 9.01
CA LEU A 192 -8.93 1.47 10.18
C LEU A 192 -7.60 2.19 10.42
N GLY A 193 -6.52 1.71 9.81
CA GLY A 193 -5.18 2.27 9.89
C GLY A 193 -4.09 1.23 9.71
N PHE A 194 -2.85 1.67 9.92
CA PHE A 194 -1.64 0.87 9.77
C PHE A 194 -0.84 0.92 11.07
N THR A 195 -0.55 -0.23 11.64
CA THR A 195 0.21 -0.33 12.89
C THR A 195 1.57 -1.01 12.67
N GLN A 196 2.48 -0.83 13.63
CA GLN A 196 3.85 -1.35 13.53
C GLN A 196 4.10 -2.55 14.43
N VAL A 197 3.18 -2.82 15.32
CA VAL A 197 3.24 -3.93 16.26
C VAL A 197 1.91 -4.64 16.25
N ASN A 198 1.96 -5.93 16.02
CA ASN A 198 0.79 -6.77 16.14
C ASN A 198 1.15 -8.00 16.97
N ASP A 199 0.80 -7.94 18.24
CA ASP A 199 0.86 -9.09 19.14
C ASP A 199 -0.44 -9.16 19.94
N TRP A 200 -1.45 -9.78 19.34
CA TRP A 200 -2.77 -10.09 19.89
C TRP A 200 -3.57 -8.90 20.41
N MET A 201 -2.95 -7.99 21.10
CA MET A 201 -3.64 -6.92 21.84
C MET A 201 -2.83 -5.63 21.88
N ILE A 202 -1.58 -5.65 21.43
CA ILE A 202 -0.73 -4.46 21.39
C ILE A 202 -0.85 -3.86 20.00
N ALA A 203 -1.28 -2.61 19.96
CA ALA A 203 -1.08 -1.77 18.80
C ALA A 203 0.09 -0.82 19.10
N GLY A 204 0.99 -0.70 18.16
CA GLY A 204 1.95 0.40 18.12
C GLY A 204 1.26 1.68 17.64
N PRO A 205 2.02 2.72 17.25
CA PRO A 205 1.40 3.88 16.64
C PRO A 205 0.58 3.44 15.43
N ASN A 206 -0.67 3.88 15.40
CA ASN A 206 -1.56 3.68 14.27
C ASN A 206 -1.43 4.88 13.34
N ILE A 207 -1.07 4.62 12.09
CA ILE A 207 -0.95 5.67 11.09
C ILE A 207 -2.09 5.52 10.09
N MET A 208 -2.79 6.61 9.81
CA MET A 208 -3.81 6.62 8.76
C MET A 208 -3.49 7.74 7.75
N PRO A 209 -3.05 7.37 6.53
CA PRO A 209 -3.00 8.30 5.42
C PRO A 209 -4.41 8.76 5.07
N ALA A 210 -4.62 10.06 4.98
CA ALA A 210 -5.92 10.66 4.73
C ALA A 210 -5.80 11.90 3.82
N ALA A 211 -6.91 12.33 3.26
CA ALA A 211 -7.04 13.55 2.48
C ALA A 211 -8.37 14.25 2.76
N GLY A 212 -8.43 15.54 2.45
CA GLY A 212 -9.63 16.32 2.68
C GLY A 212 -9.90 16.63 4.14
N ASP A 213 -11.18 16.83 4.48
CA ASP A 213 -11.60 17.17 5.84
C ASP A 213 -11.80 15.92 6.69
N VAL A 214 -10.97 15.78 7.71
CA VAL A 214 -11.01 14.65 8.66
C VAL A 214 -10.95 15.18 10.08
N ASP A 215 -11.95 14.84 10.87
CA ASP A 215 -11.99 15.16 12.30
C ASP A 215 -11.29 14.05 13.11
N PRO A 216 -10.11 14.33 13.71
CA PRO A 216 -9.37 13.33 14.47
C PRO A 216 -10.10 12.88 15.75
N MET A 217 -11.05 13.69 16.26
CA MET A 217 -11.79 13.38 17.46
C MET A 217 -12.81 12.24 17.29
N GLN A 218 -13.13 11.87 16.04
CA GLN A 218 -14.06 10.78 15.76
C GLN A 218 -13.40 9.38 15.87
N GLY A 219 -12.11 9.32 16.11
CA GLY A 219 -11.35 8.07 16.23
C GLY A 219 -11.34 7.24 14.94
N MET A 220 -10.83 6.01 15.03
CA MET A 220 -10.70 5.11 13.89
C MET A 220 -11.98 4.93 13.07
N SER A 221 -13.14 4.92 13.71
CA SER A 221 -14.44 4.81 13.02
C SER A 221 -14.74 6.00 12.13
N GLY A 222 -14.24 7.19 12.48
CA GLY A 222 -14.44 8.43 11.75
C GLY A 222 -13.51 8.61 10.55
N TRP A 223 -12.30 8.04 10.61
CA TRP A 223 -11.34 8.17 9.52
C TRP A 223 -11.08 6.88 8.72
N LYS A 224 -11.76 5.79 9.02
CA LYS A 224 -11.65 4.56 8.23
C LYS A 224 -11.92 4.79 6.75
N SER A 225 -11.30 3.98 5.90
CA SER A 225 -11.51 4.00 4.46
C SER A 225 -11.97 2.63 3.95
N PRO A 226 -12.99 2.57 3.11
CA PRO A 226 -13.24 1.38 2.31
C PRO A 226 -12.01 1.04 1.45
N PHE A 227 -11.88 -0.23 1.09
CA PHE A 227 -10.88 -0.72 0.16
C PHE A 227 -11.41 -1.96 -0.58
N SER A 228 -10.75 -2.33 -1.67
CA SER A 228 -11.06 -3.55 -2.42
C SER A 228 -9.86 -4.50 -2.43
N HIS A 229 -10.12 -5.80 -2.27
CA HIS A 229 -9.10 -6.83 -2.46
C HIS A 229 -8.58 -6.91 -3.90
N GLU A 230 -9.27 -6.32 -4.89
CA GLU A 230 -8.74 -6.16 -6.25
C GLU A 230 -7.52 -5.24 -6.29
N SER A 231 -7.46 -4.27 -5.37
CA SER A 231 -6.33 -3.35 -5.24
C SER A 231 -5.20 -3.89 -4.36
N GLU A 232 -5.46 -4.97 -3.64
CA GLU A 232 -4.59 -5.45 -2.57
C GLU A 232 -3.56 -6.46 -3.09
N ILE A 233 -2.31 -6.24 -2.73
CA ILE A 233 -1.22 -7.21 -2.88
C ILE A 233 -0.60 -7.42 -1.51
N ILE A 234 -0.61 -8.67 -1.03
CA ILE A 234 0.07 -9.06 0.20
C ILE A 234 1.06 -10.17 -0.13
N GLN A 235 2.31 -9.96 0.25
CA GLN A 235 3.40 -10.94 0.15
C GLN A 235 4.24 -10.87 1.42
N PRO A 236 4.99 -11.90 1.78
CA PRO A 236 5.97 -11.79 2.85
C PRO A 236 6.89 -10.59 2.66
N GLY A 237 6.91 -9.70 3.64
CA GLY A 237 7.70 -8.48 3.59
C GLY A 237 7.12 -7.31 2.77
N TYR A 238 5.93 -7.43 2.23
CA TYR A 238 5.31 -6.37 1.44
C TYR A 238 3.79 -6.39 1.48
N HIS A 239 3.18 -5.22 1.56
CA HIS A 239 1.75 -5.05 1.41
C HIS A 239 1.45 -3.75 0.66
N ARG A 240 0.49 -3.78 -0.25
CA ARG A 240 -0.05 -2.63 -0.99
C ARG A 240 -1.57 -2.70 -1.03
N LEU A 241 -2.24 -1.57 -0.85
CA LEU A 241 -3.68 -1.42 -1.03
C LEU A 241 -4.05 0.03 -1.40
N TYR A 242 -5.28 0.21 -1.89
CA TYR A 242 -5.84 1.52 -2.21
C TYR A 242 -6.92 1.91 -1.20
N LEU A 243 -6.82 3.13 -0.66
CA LEU A 243 -7.81 3.72 0.24
C LEU A 243 -8.83 4.52 -0.56
N ASP A 244 -10.00 3.95 -0.81
CA ASP A 244 -11.03 4.52 -1.69
C ASP A 244 -11.49 5.92 -1.23
N ARG A 245 -11.69 6.11 0.07
CA ARG A 245 -12.12 7.39 0.63
C ARG A 245 -11.13 8.52 0.37
N TYR A 246 -9.85 8.21 0.34
CA TYR A 246 -8.77 9.19 0.31
C TYR A 246 -8.07 9.27 -1.04
N ASN A 247 -8.46 8.43 -1.98
CA ASN A 247 -7.79 8.27 -3.28
C ASN A 247 -6.27 8.15 -3.08
N ALA A 248 -5.85 7.19 -2.26
CA ALA A 248 -4.46 7.04 -1.87
C ALA A 248 -3.99 5.58 -1.94
N TRP A 249 -2.94 5.32 -2.68
CA TRP A 249 -2.18 4.08 -2.59
C TRP A 249 -1.32 4.09 -1.33
N VAL A 250 -1.31 3.00 -0.62
CA VAL A 250 -0.43 2.78 0.52
C VAL A 250 0.35 1.51 0.31
N GLU A 251 1.66 1.62 0.31
CA GLU A 251 2.59 0.51 0.24
C GLU A 251 3.49 0.54 1.46
N TYR A 252 3.84 -0.63 1.96
CA TYR A 252 4.79 -0.70 3.06
C TYR A 252 5.59 -2.00 3.07
N THR A 253 6.78 -1.88 3.60
CA THR A 253 7.74 -2.94 3.86
C THR A 253 8.42 -2.69 5.20
N ALA A 254 9.14 -3.65 5.73
CA ALA A 254 9.82 -3.50 7.00
C ALA A 254 11.22 -4.10 6.99
N THR A 255 12.08 -3.55 7.83
CA THR A 255 13.33 -4.13 8.30
C THR A 255 13.10 -4.82 9.66
N ASP A 256 14.15 -5.16 10.38
CA ASP A 256 13.98 -5.85 11.67
C ASP A 256 13.33 -4.96 12.74
N ARG A 257 13.63 -3.66 12.76
CA ARG A 257 13.21 -2.70 13.80
C ARG A 257 12.61 -1.42 13.26
N ALA A 258 12.41 -1.33 11.95
CA ALA A 258 11.81 -0.17 11.31
C ALA A 258 10.88 -0.58 10.17
N ALA A 259 9.97 0.30 9.80
CA ALA A 259 9.12 0.17 8.62
C ALA A 259 9.27 1.38 7.70
N LEU A 260 9.12 1.15 6.41
CA LEU A 260 9.10 2.18 5.37
C LEU A 260 7.77 2.13 4.63
N TYR A 261 7.14 3.27 4.52
CA TYR A 261 5.87 3.45 3.84
C TYR A 261 6.03 4.39 2.65
N ARG A 262 5.30 4.09 1.58
CA ARG A 262 5.09 4.97 0.42
C ARG A 262 3.60 5.21 0.28
N VAL A 263 3.17 6.46 0.39
CA VAL A 263 1.78 6.88 0.17
C VAL A 263 1.74 7.73 -1.08
N ASN A 264 0.87 7.38 -2.02
CA ASN A 264 0.67 8.12 -3.25
C ASN A 264 -0.79 8.58 -3.36
N TYR A 265 -1.02 9.84 -3.11
CA TYR A 265 -2.35 10.47 -3.23
C TYR A 265 -2.62 10.77 -4.70
N THR A 266 -3.69 10.21 -5.23
CA THR A 266 -4.04 10.32 -6.65
C THR A 266 -4.92 11.50 -6.97
N LYS A 267 -5.45 12.18 -5.93
CA LYS A 267 -6.29 13.37 -6.07
C LYS A 267 -6.04 14.36 -4.94
N GLY A 268 -6.21 15.63 -5.26
CA GLY A 268 -6.17 16.73 -4.30
C GLY A 268 -4.77 17.31 -4.11
N GLU A 269 -4.73 18.50 -3.53
CA GLU A 269 -3.51 19.26 -3.27
C GLU A 269 -3.05 19.17 -1.82
N GLN A 270 -3.73 18.39 -0.99
CA GLN A 270 -3.45 18.25 0.43
C GLN A 270 -3.57 16.81 0.90
N GLY A 271 -2.50 16.30 1.48
CA GLY A 271 -2.46 15.01 2.15
C GLY A 271 -2.30 15.15 3.65
N LYS A 272 -2.62 14.10 4.37
CA LYS A 272 -2.50 14.03 5.83
C LYS A 272 -1.97 12.67 6.26
N LEU A 273 -1.21 12.66 7.35
CA LEU A 273 -0.97 11.45 8.14
C LEU A 273 -1.55 11.68 9.53
N LEU A 274 -2.54 10.88 9.91
CA LEU A 274 -3.02 10.83 11.28
C LEU A 274 -2.13 9.86 12.05
N VAL A 275 -1.36 10.37 12.99
CA VAL A 275 -0.50 9.58 13.88
C VAL A 275 -1.24 9.41 15.20
N ASP A 276 -1.93 8.29 15.36
CA ASP A 276 -2.75 8.01 16.53
C ASP A 276 -1.99 7.07 17.49
N VAL A 277 -1.77 7.52 18.69
CA VAL A 277 -1.13 6.75 19.76
C VAL A 277 -2.09 6.37 20.88
N GLY A 278 -3.38 6.71 20.75
CA GLY A 278 -4.43 6.34 21.68
C GLY A 278 -5.17 5.04 21.34
N SER A 279 -5.05 4.57 20.10
CA SER A 279 -5.72 3.35 19.64
C SER A 279 -5.06 2.08 20.14
N THR A 280 -5.87 1.07 20.44
CA THR A 280 -5.41 -0.26 20.84
C THR A 280 -6.10 -1.34 20.03
N LEU A 281 -5.40 -2.47 19.82
CA LEU A 281 -5.98 -3.72 19.38
C LEU A 281 -6.38 -4.59 20.56
N GLY A 282 -7.46 -5.36 20.41
CA GLY A 282 -7.93 -6.27 21.48
C GLY A 282 -8.37 -5.54 22.74
N ASN A 283 -8.18 -6.16 23.88
CA ASN A 283 -8.70 -5.72 25.18
C ASN A 283 -7.70 -4.94 26.03
N CYS A 284 -6.57 -4.52 25.48
CA CYS A 284 -5.66 -3.65 26.20
C CYS A 284 -6.16 -2.20 26.23
N SER A 285 -5.63 -1.42 27.17
CA SER A 285 -5.91 0.00 27.31
C SER A 285 -4.65 0.82 27.10
N MET A 286 -4.79 1.97 26.46
CA MET A 286 -3.75 3.00 26.45
C MET A 286 -3.75 3.70 27.81
N ASN A 287 -2.59 3.78 28.44
CA ASN A 287 -2.46 4.40 29.77
C ASN A 287 -1.71 5.72 29.72
N ARG A 288 -0.83 5.88 28.78
CA ARG A 288 -0.04 7.09 28.63
C ARG A 288 0.53 7.15 27.22
N ALA A 289 0.28 8.22 26.53
CA ALA A 289 0.87 8.45 25.22
C ALA A 289 1.30 9.92 25.10
N THR A 290 2.43 10.15 24.45
CA THR A 290 2.95 11.48 24.19
C THR A 290 3.59 11.51 22.81
N LEU A 291 3.32 12.57 22.06
CA LEU A 291 3.97 12.88 20.79
C LEU A 291 4.73 14.20 20.91
N TYR A 292 5.91 14.27 20.30
CA TYR A 292 6.77 15.45 20.25
C TYR A 292 7.12 15.75 18.80
N ARG A 293 6.84 16.97 18.35
CA ARG A 293 7.31 17.49 17.08
C ARG A 293 8.74 17.97 17.24
N MET A 294 9.67 17.27 16.62
CA MET A 294 11.10 17.61 16.69
C MET A 294 11.55 18.55 15.58
N SER A 295 10.89 18.47 14.42
CA SER A 295 11.13 19.32 13.26
C SER A 295 9.86 19.39 12.39
N ASP A 296 9.99 19.88 11.18
CA ASP A 296 8.92 19.80 10.16
C ASP A 296 8.88 18.47 9.39
N THR A 297 9.76 17.53 9.73
CA THR A 297 9.81 16.19 9.14
C THR A 297 9.84 15.06 10.18
N VAL A 298 10.02 15.35 11.48
CA VAL A 298 10.28 14.34 12.51
C VAL A 298 9.33 14.48 13.70
N ILE A 299 8.66 13.37 14.03
CA ILE A 299 7.86 13.19 15.25
C ILE A 299 8.50 12.07 16.08
N LEU A 300 8.63 12.27 17.38
CA LEU A 300 8.90 11.22 18.36
C LEU A 300 7.63 10.89 19.12
N GLY A 301 7.49 9.63 19.51
CA GLY A 301 6.36 9.21 20.33
C GLY A 301 6.72 8.14 21.35
N GLU A 302 6.06 8.23 22.48
CA GLU A 302 6.09 7.20 23.53
C GLU A 302 4.66 6.84 23.93
N LEU A 303 4.44 5.56 24.16
CA LEU A 303 3.14 5.07 24.58
C LEU A 303 3.27 3.89 25.53
N MET A 304 2.31 3.74 26.43
CA MET A 304 2.25 2.65 27.40
C MET A 304 0.89 1.98 27.35
N THR A 305 0.87 0.69 27.04
CA THR A 305 -0.34 -0.13 27.09
C THR A 305 -0.40 -0.95 28.37
N THR A 306 -1.63 -1.14 28.89
CA THR A 306 -1.93 -1.94 30.08
C THR A 306 -3.05 -2.94 29.81
N ASP A 307 -3.41 -3.72 30.81
CA ASP A 307 -4.56 -4.64 30.77
C ASP A 307 -4.45 -5.76 29.74
N ARG A 308 -3.25 -6.28 29.51
CA ARG A 308 -3.05 -7.42 28.62
C ARG A 308 -3.74 -8.67 29.12
N PHE A 309 -4.45 -9.35 28.22
CA PHE A 309 -5.21 -10.56 28.54
C PHE A 309 -4.33 -11.79 28.88
N TRP A 310 -3.16 -11.91 28.27
CA TRP A 310 -2.26 -13.06 28.44
C TRP A 310 -1.00 -12.64 29.17
N GLY A 311 -0.77 -13.06 30.38
CA GLY A 311 0.47 -12.98 31.14
C GLY A 311 1.58 -12.02 30.66
N GLY A 312 2.62 -11.87 31.40
CA GLY A 312 3.69 -10.92 31.09
C GLY A 312 3.56 -9.64 31.92
N PRO A 313 4.35 -8.60 31.66
CA PRO A 313 4.30 -7.37 32.44
C PRO A 313 2.94 -6.70 32.36
N ASP A 314 2.51 -6.09 33.45
CA ASP A 314 1.23 -5.36 33.55
C ASP A 314 1.13 -4.19 32.57
N SER A 315 2.29 -3.68 32.14
CA SER A 315 2.40 -2.60 31.14
C SER A 315 3.55 -2.83 30.18
N ILE A 316 3.38 -2.36 28.94
CA ILE A 316 4.42 -2.37 27.92
C ILE A 316 4.59 -0.96 27.41
N ALA A 317 5.82 -0.46 27.48
CA ALA A 317 6.21 0.80 26.86
C ALA A 317 6.68 0.55 25.42
N LEU A 318 6.27 1.43 24.52
CA LEU A 318 6.72 1.49 23.13
C LEU A 318 7.21 2.90 22.85
N TYR A 319 8.31 2.99 22.14
CA TYR A 319 8.96 4.23 21.72
C TYR A 319 9.13 4.18 20.21
N PHE A 320 8.90 5.31 19.54
CA PHE A 320 9.09 5.37 18.11
C PHE A 320 9.58 6.74 17.63
N VAL A 321 10.19 6.75 16.48
CA VAL A 321 10.46 7.92 15.66
C VAL A 321 9.75 7.74 14.32
N LEU A 322 9.02 8.76 13.88
CA LEU A 322 8.47 8.87 12.54
C LEU A 322 9.22 9.99 11.82
N GLU A 323 9.79 9.68 10.66
CA GLU A 323 10.48 10.62 9.78
C GLU A 323 9.83 10.62 8.41
N CYS A 324 9.51 11.81 7.87
CA CYS A 324 8.96 12.00 6.54
C CYS A 324 10.03 12.49 5.56
N ASN A 325 9.93 12.08 4.28
CA ASN A 325 10.86 12.50 3.22
C ASN A 325 10.69 13.98 2.79
N ARG A 326 9.61 14.60 3.22
CA ARG A 326 9.27 15.99 2.92
C ARG A 326 8.65 16.68 4.14
N PRO A 327 8.77 18.02 4.25
CA PRO A 327 8.19 18.73 5.37
C PRO A 327 6.66 18.70 5.34
N PHE A 328 6.06 18.54 6.51
CA PHE A 328 4.64 18.83 6.72
C PHE A 328 4.45 20.31 7.01
N THR A 329 3.37 20.89 6.47
CA THR A 329 3.05 22.31 6.58
C THR A 329 2.56 22.70 7.97
N SER A 330 1.92 21.76 8.68
CA SER A 330 1.52 21.87 10.08
C SER A 330 1.41 20.50 10.75
N ALA A 331 1.48 20.51 12.08
CA ALA A 331 1.24 19.34 12.93
C ALA A 331 0.22 19.75 14.00
N ASP A 332 -1.01 19.23 13.87
CA ASP A 332 -2.12 19.57 14.78
C ASP A 332 -2.34 18.41 15.76
N GLY A 333 -2.07 18.66 17.05
CA GLY A 333 -2.27 17.66 18.10
C GLY A 333 -3.75 17.51 18.47
N TRP A 334 -4.13 16.31 18.93
CA TRP A 334 -5.42 16.11 19.58
C TRP A 334 -5.26 15.18 20.79
N ASN A 335 -6.16 15.34 21.74
CA ASN A 335 -6.36 14.40 22.84
C ASN A 335 -7.84 14.45 23.30
N GLU A 336 -8.17 13.83 24.43
CA GLU A 336 -9.52 13.83 25.00
C GLU A 336 -10.11 15.21 25.30
N LYS A 337 -9.31 16.29 25.28
CA LYS A 337 -9.74 17.68 25.52
C LYS A 337 -10.04 18.45 24.25
N GLY A 338 -9.66 17.91 23.09
CA GLY A 338 -9.86 18.55 21.79
C GLY A 338 -8.62 18.66 20.93
N VAL A 339 -8.72 19.45 19.86
CA VAL A 339 -7.63 19.68 18.89
C VAL A 339 -6.83 20.91 19.30
N MET A 340 -5.50 20.79 19.20
CA MET A 340 -4.53 21.84 19.45
C MET A 340 -3.77 22.12 18.15
N PRO A 341 -4.05 23.23 17.45
CA PRO A 341 -3.33 23.58 16.21
C PRO A 341 -1.84 23.82 16.46
N CYS A 342 -1.01 23.42 15.50
CA CYS A 342 0.44 23.63 15.50
C CYS A 342 1.12 23.17 16.81
N ALA A 343 0.75 22.00 17.32
CA ALA A 343 1.27 21.51 18.58
C ALA A 343 2.76 21.09 18.47
N GLU A 344 3.57 21.53 19.42
CA GLU A 344 4.96 21.04 19.59
C GLU A 344 4.99 19.72 20.35
N ALA A 345 4.01 19.51 21.25
CA ALA A 345 3.81 18.25 21.96
C ALA A 345 2.33 18.07 22.29
N ILE A 346 1.91 16.82 22.37
CA ILE A 346 0.56 16.45 22.82
C ILE A 346 0.66 15.18 23.67
N ALA A 347 -0.09 15.14 24.76
CA ALA A 347 -0.16 13.97 25.66
C ALA A 347 -1.60 13.67 26.06
N GLY A 348 -1.90 12.41 26.30
CA GLY A 348 -3.20 11.93 26.75
C GLY A 348 -3.38 10.45 26.46
N ASP A 349 -4.45 9.85 26.99
CA ASP A 349 -4.75 8.44 26.73
C ASP A 349 -5.33 8.22 25.32
N GLN A 350 -5.81 9.28 24.68
CA GLN A 350 -6.30 9.28 23.30
C GLN A 350 -5.55 10.32 22.44
N ALA A 351 -4.26 10.46 22.68
CA ALA A 351 -3.46 11.45 21.99
C ALA A 351 -3.13 11.02 20.55
N GLY A 352 -2.94 12.03 19.72
CA GLY A 352 -2.45 11.86 18.35
C GLY A 352 -2.05 13.20 17.71
N MET A 353 -1.57 13.12 16.48
CA MET A 353 -1.11 14.29 15.73
C MET A 353 -1.45 14.14 14.24
N VAL A 354 -2.05 15.16 13.64
CA VAL A 354 -2.31 15.24 12.21
C VAL A 354 -1.16 16.00 11.56
N LEU A 355 -0.41 15.35 10.70
CA LEU A 355 0.63 15.95 9.88
C LEU A 355 0.03 16.33 8.52
N ASN A 356 0.02 17.61 8.18
CA ASN A 356 -0.56 18.12 6.93
C ASN A 356 0.52 18.35 5.88
N PHE A 357 0.28 17.94 4.62
CA PHE A 357 1.23 18.06 3.52
C PHE A 357 0.63 18.87 2.36
N ASP A 358 1.45 19.69 1.72
CA ASP A 358 1.14 20.30 0.42
C ASP A 358 1.58 19.30 -0.69
N LEU A 359 0.64 18.87 -1.52
CA LEU A 359 0.84 17.88 -2.56
C LEU A 359 0.88 18.48 -3.98
N LYS A 360 0.92 19.79 -4.13
CA LYS A 360 0.86 20.47 -5.45
C LYS A 360 1.98 20.06 -6.40
N GLU A 361 3.16 19.76 -5.87
CA GLU A 361 4.31 19.36 -6.68
C GLU A 361 4.40 17.85 -6.90
N SER A 362 3.93 17.06 -5.94
CA SER A 362 3.91 15.59 -5.99
C SER A 362 2.91 15.05 -4.98
N GLY A 363 2.11 14.07 -5.40
CA GLY A 363 1.21 13.33 -4.53
C GLY A 363 1.90 12.32 -3.62
N GLU A 364 3.21 12.11 -3.76
CA GLU A 364 3.95 11.11 -3.00
C GLU A 364 4.45 11.64 -1.65
N VAL A 365 4.23 10.85 -0.61
CA VAL A 365 4.80 11.03 0.73
C VAL A 365 5.38 9.71 1.20
N LEU A 366 6.69 9.68 1.48
CA LEU A 366 7.31 8.54 2.16
C LEU A 366 7.49 8.89 3.63
N PHE A 367 7.31 7.89 4.48
CA PHE A 367 7.65 8.00 5.89
C PHE A 367 8.25 6.71 6.43
N LYS A 368 9.13 6.85 7.40
CA LYS A 368 9.79 5.75 8.11
C LYS A 368 9.36 5.76 9.56
N ILE A 369 9.25 4.58 10.16
CA ILE A 369 9.00 4.44 11.58
C ILE A 369 10.04 3.49 12.17
N GLY A 370 10.90 4.02 13.05
CA GLY A 370 11.81 3.22 13.88
C GLY A 370 11.19 2.96 15.23
N MET A 371 11.30 1.73 15.72
CA MET A 371 10.66 1.25 16.96
C MET A 371 11.66 0.82 18.01
N SER A 372 11.30 0.96 19.29
CA SER A 372 12.01 0.39 20.43
C SER A 372 11.07 0.12 21.60
N TYR A 373 11.37 -0.93 22.38
CA TYR A 373 10.72 -1.20 23.66
C TYR A 373 11.47 -0.61 24.86
N THR A 374 12.56 0.12 24.63
CA THR A 374 13.46 0.54 25.71
C THR A 374 13.59 2.05 25.87
N SER A 375 13.69 2.80 24.78
CA SER A 375 13.79 4.27 24.81
C SER A 375 13.56 4.92 23.45
N LEU A 376 13.27 6.23 23.44
CA LEU A 376 13.24 7.08 22.25
C LEU A 376 14.59 7.11 21.54
N GLU A 377 15.68 7.20 22.29
CA GLU A 377 17.04 7.19 21.74
C GLU A 377 17.31 5.92 20.94
N ASN A 378 16.91 4.76 21.48
CA ASN A 378 17.07 3.49 20.79
C ASN A 378 16.15 3.38 19.56
N ALA A 379 14.94 3.95 19.58
CA ALA A 379 14.08 4.01 18.39
C ALA A 379 14.74 4.82 17.25
N VAL A 380 15.32 5.97 17.57
CA VAL A 380 16.10 6.79 16.63
C VAL A 380 17.34 6.04 16.13
N GLY A 381 18.06 5.38 17.03
CA GLY A 381 19.23 4.56 16.68
C GLY A 381 18.88 3.40 15.74
N ASN A 382 17.78 2.71 16.00
CA ASN A 382 17.27 1.63 15.15
C ASN A 382 16.91 2.12 13.74
N LEU A 383 16.21 3.23 13.65
CA LEU A 383 15.85 3.82 12.34
C LEU A 383 17.09 4.16 11.52
N LYS A 384 18.05 4.87 12.12
CA LYS A 384 19.29 5.27 11.45
C LYS A 384 20.16 4.07 11.03
N ALA A 385 20.16 3.02 11.81
CA ALA A 385 20.95 1.83 11.52
C ALA A 385 20.38 0.99 10.37
N GLU A 386 19.07 1.02 10.15
CA GLU A 386 18.40 0.12 9.21
C GLU A 386 17.82 0.80 7.97
N LEU A 387 17.44 2.07 8.06
CA LEU A 387 16.81 2.84 6.98
C LEU A 387 17.47 4.20 6.81
N ASP A 388 18.68 4.22 6.26
CA ASP A 388 19.42 5.47 5.99
C ASP A 388 18.84 6.24 4.79
N GLY A 389 18.38 5.54 3.74
CA GLY A 389 17.83 6.11 2.51
C GLY A 389 16.29 6.09 2.42
N TRP A 390 15.79 6.53 1.24
CA TRP A 390 14.36 6.57 0.89
C TRP A 390 14.01 5.66 -0.28
N ASP A 391 14.89 4.74 -0.67
CA ASP A 391 14.66 3.79 -1.75
C ASP A 391 13.75 2.66 -1.27
N PHE A 392 12.45 2.85 -1.47
CA PHE A 392 11.41 1.90 -1.06
C PHE A 392 11.60 0.53 -1.74
N ASP A 393 11.89 0.54 -3.03
CA ASP A 393 11.94 -0.69 -3.82
C ASP A 393 13.18 -1.51 -3.50
N ALA A 394 14.30 -0.87 -3.17
CA ALA A 394 15.49 -1.55 -2.67
C ALA A 394 15.22 -2.24 -1.31
N VAL A 395 14.58 -1.56 -0.36
CA VAL A 395 14.25 -2.14 0.96
C VAL A 395 13.26 -3.29 0.83
N ARG A 396 12.23 -3.14 -0.01
CA ARG A 396 11.28 -4.21 -0.35
C ARG A 396 12.00 -5.42 -0.92
N GLY A 397 12.84 -5.21 -1.94
CA GLY A 397 13.59 -6.26 -2.62
C GLY A 397 14.50 -7.04 -1.67
N GLU A 398 15.22 -6.34 -0.78
CA GLU A 398 16.05 -6.97 0.26
C GLU A 398 15.21 -7.82 1.23
N THR A 399 14.10 -7.30 1.72
CA THR A 399 13.22 -8.01 2.65
C THR A 399 12.60 -9.25 2.00
N GLN A 400 12.17 -9.16 0.74
CA GLN A 400 11.67 -10.31 -0.01
C GLN A 400 12.76 -11.34 -0.32
N ALA A 401 14.01 -10.91 -0.56
CA ALA A 401 15.15 -11.82 -0.74
C ALA A 401 15.43 -12.63 0.54
N ILE A 402 15.38 -12.00 1.71
CA ILE A 402 15.52 -12.67 3.02
C ILE A 402 14.41 -13.72 3.21
N TRP A 403 13.16 -13.38 2.86
CA TRP A 403 12.05 -14.32 2.91
C TRP A 403 12.23 -15.49 1.93
N ASN A 404 12.69 -15.23 0.70
CA ASN A 404 12.95 -16.27 -0.29
C ASN A 404 14.04 -17.23 0.18
N GLU A 405 15.09 -16.73 0.82
CA GLU A 405 16.14 -17.58 1.44
C GLU A 405 15.54 -18.45 2.55
N MET A 406 14.74 -17.85 3.44
CA MET A 406 14.15 -18.59 4.58
C MET A 406 13.18 -19.67 4.11
N LEU A 407 12.26 -19.33 3.22
CA LEU A 407 11.27 -20.25 2.64
C LEU A 407 11.95 -21.35 1.81
N GLY A 408 12.99 -21.00 1.06
CA GLY A 408 13.76 -21.94 0.23
C GLY A 408 14.57 -22.99 0.99
N ARG A 409 14.68 -22.90 2.31
CA ARG A 409 15.30 -23.97 3.15
C ARG A 409 14.54 -25.30 3.08
N MET A 410 13.26 -25.23 2.72
CA MET A 410 12.42 -26.42 2.43
C MET A 410 11.78 -26.24 1.05
N ALA A 411 12.48 -26.66 0.01
CA ALA A 411 11.95 -26.65 -1.35
C ALA A 411 11.05 -27.85 -1.59
N VAL A 412 9.87 -27.63 -2.20
CA VAL A 412 8.92 -28.68 -2.59
C VAL A 412 8.91 -28.80 -4.11
N GLU A 413 9.16 -30.02 -4.61
CA GLU A 413 9.05 -30.36 -6.00
C GLU A 413 7.74 -31.10 -6.31
N GLY A 414 7.14 -30.83 -7.47
CA GLY A 414 5.89 -31.46 -7.89
C GLY A 414 4.66 -30.93 -7.15
N GLY A 415 3.57 -31.66 -7.24
CA GLY A 415 2.28 -31.26 -6.69
C GLY A 415 1.53 -30.22 -7.54
N SER A 416 0.27 -29.96 -7.18
CA SER A 416 -0.51 -28.88 -7.78
C SER A 416 -0.16 -27.54 -7.14
N GLU A 417 -0.48 -26.44 -7.83
CA GLU A 417 -0.35 -25.07 -7.30
C GLU A 417 -1.01 -24.93 -5.92
N ALA A 418 -2.24 -25.39 -5.76
CA ALA A 418 -2.95 -25.37 -4.49
C ALA A 418 -2.25 -26.16 -3.36
N GLN A 419 -1.49 -27.20 -3.69
CA GLN A 419 -0.70 -27.96 -2.71
C GLN A 419 0.56 -27.19 -2.32
N ARG A 420 1.22 -26.52 -3.28
CA ARG A 420 2.39 -25.67 -2.99
C ARG A 420 2.01 -24.47 -2.13
N ILE A 421 0.91 -23.79 -2.45
CA ILE A 421 0.38 -22.68 -1.64
C ILE A 421 0.06 -23.14 -0.21
N LYS A 422 -0.49 -24.33 -0.01
CA LYS A 422 -0.75 -24.87 1.32
C LYS A 422 0.51 -25.29 2.08
N PHE A 423 1.61 -25.45 1.41
CA PHE A 423 2.88 -25.83 2.04
C PHE A 423 3.65 -24.62 2.57
N TYR A 424 3.51 -23.45 1.94
CA TYR A 424 4.18 -22.19 2.31
C TYR A 424 3.24 -21.18 3.00
N PRO A 425 2.30 -21.53 3.90
CA PRO A 425 1.41 -20.57 4.56
C PRO A 425 2.10 -19.74 5.63
#